data_7370a87e96d0dcfe130ee15cc0dd0ccb
#
_entry.id   7370a87e96d0dcfe130ee15cc0dd0ccb
#
_cell.length_a   1.000
_cell.length_b   1.000
_cell.length_c   1.000
_cell.angle_alpha   90.00
_cell.angle_beta   90.00
_cell.angle_gamma   90.00
#
_symmetry.space_group_name_H-M   'P 1'
#
loop_
_entity.id
_entity.type
_entity.pdbx_description
1 polymer ?
#
loop_
_entity_poly.entity_id
_entity_poly.type
_entity_poly.pdbx_seq_one_letter_code
_entity_poly.pdbx_strand_id
1 'polypeptide(L)'
;MSPLFRVAWMLLMIAACSGQTTHKDPLKRDRDESVRLPNGKLQSEEILKADYERNLKDAAELVKLSHELKDDLEKSNRHILSVAMVKKAEEIEKVTKRIRSRLVK
;
A
#
# COMPACT_ATOMS: atom_id res chain seq x y z
N MET A 1 -34.72 2.06 -11.03
CA MET A 1 -33.59 2.76 -10.39
C MET A 1 -32.91 3.63 -11.40
N SER A 2 -32.96 4.93 -11.18
CA SER A 2 -32.37 5.87 -12.13
C SER A 2 -30.84 5.87 -12.01
N PRO A 3 -30.12 5.95 -13.12
CA PRO A 3 -28.64 5.99 -13.10
C PRO A 3 -28.08 7.22 -12.39
N LEU A 4 -28.88 8.21 -12.14
CA LEU A 4 -28.54 9.41 -11.36
C LEU A 4 -28.21 9.10 -9.90
N PHE A 5 -28.85 8.08 -9.32
CA PHE A 5 -28.58 7.65 -7.94
C PHE A 5 -27.20 7.00 -7.80
N ARG A 6 -26.76 6.26 -8.82
CA ARG A 6 -25.42 5.67 -8.83
C ARG A 6 -24.30 6.69 -8.97
N VAL A 7 -24.53 7.72 -9.76
CA VAL A 7 -23.55 8.78 -9.97
C VAL A 7 -23.47 9.67 -8.72
N ALA A 8 -24.58 9.94 -8.05
CA ALA A 8 -24.59 10.68 -6.79
C ALA A 8 -23.86 9.93 -5.68
N TRP A 9 -23.96 8.60 -5.63
CA TRP A 9 -23.25 7.78 -4.65
C TRP A 9 -21.74 7.71 -4.92
N MET A 10 -21.35 7.65 -6.18
CA MET A 10 -19.95 7.72 -6.56
C MET A 10 -19.32 9.08 -6.23
N LEU A 11 -20.07 10.16 -6.45
CA LEU A 11 -19.62 11.49 -6.08
C LEU A 11 -19.47 11.67 -4.56
N LEU A 12 -20.35 11.05 -3.78
CA LEU A 12 -20.25 11.07 -2.32
C LEU A 12 -19.02 10.29 -1.82
N MET A 13 -18.67 9.20 -2.46
CA MET A 13 -17.46 8.42 -2.11
C MET A 13 -16.17 9.19 -2.42
N ILE A 14 -16.15 9.93 -3.51
CA ILE A 14 -15.00 10.77 -3.89
C ILE A 14 -14.82 11.93 -2.91
N ALA A 15 -15.90 12.53 -2.46
CA ALA A 15 -15.86 13.60 -1.46
C ALA A 15 -15.34 13.11 -0.10
N ALA A 16 -15.65 11.86 0.29
CA ALA A 16 -15.14 11.28 1.53
C ALA A 16 -13.63 10.99 1.48
N CYS A 17 -13.08 10.69 0.30
CA CYS A 17 -11.63 10.50 0.14
C CYS A 17 -10.83 11.80 0.16
N SER A 18 -11.42 12.92 -0.26
CA SER A 18 -10.71 14.20 -0.29
C SER A 18 -10.63 14.89 1.07
N GLY A 19 -11.35 14.40 2.07
CA GLY A 19 -11.31 14.92 3.44
C GLY A 19 -10.16 14.38 4.29
N GLN A 20 -9.36 13.46 3.79
CA GLN A 20 -8.21 12.92 4.52
C GLN A 20 -6.95 13.74 4.24
N THR A 21 -6.92 14.96 4.71
CA THR A 21 -5.68 15.70 4.77
C THR A 21 -4.85 15.15 5.92
N THR A 22 -3.74 14.53 5.58
CA THR A 22 -2.77 14.09 6.56
C THR A 22 -2.20 15.31 7.28
N HIS A 23 -2.51 15.41 8.54
CA HIS A 23 -1.90 16.42 9.38
C HIS A 23 -0.44 16.02 9.61
N LYS A 24 0.46 16.69 8.92
CA LYS A 24 1.89 16.52 9.18
C LYS A 24 2.24 17.30 10.43
N ASP A 25 2.60 16.57 11.46
CA ASP A 25 3.09 17.17 12.69
C ASP A 25 4.51 17.73 12.43
N PRO A 26 4.71 19.05 12.46
CA PRO A 26 6.01 19.65 12.20
C PRO A 26 7.06 19.36 13.28
N LEU A 27 6.63 18.87 14.44
CA LEU A 27 7.53 18.55 15.55
C LEU A 27 8.31 17.24 15.39
N LYS A 28 7.86 16.36 14.50
CA LYS A 28 8.57 15.08 14.24
C LYS A 28 9.81 15.22 13.36
N ARG A 29 9.97 16.34 12.66
CA ARG A 29 11.11 16.55 11.76
C ARG A 29 12.42 16.87 12.48
N ASP A 30 12.35 17.53 13.62
CA ASP A 30 13.56 18.02 14.28
C ASP A 30 14.32 16.97 15.08
N ARG A 31 13.68 15.83 15.38
CA ARG A 31 14.30 14.79 16.19
C ARG A 31 15.23 13.86 15.41
N ASP A 32 14.97 13.66 14.13
CA ASP A 32 15.71 12.69 13.32
C ASP A 32 16.94 13.29 12.63
N GLU A 33 17.00 14.61 12.50
CA GLU A 33 18.10 15.30 11.83
C GLU A 33 19.41 15.32 12.64
N SER A 34 19.34 15.04 13.94
CA SER A 34 20.50 15.14 14.81
C SER A 34 21.35 13.87 14.88
N VAL A 35 20.82 12.71 14.47
CA VAL A 35 21.52 11.42 14.61
C VAL A 35 22.28 11.11 13.33
N ARG A 36 23.60 11.09 13.42
CA ARG A 36 24.49 10.69 12.33
C ARG A 36 25.10 9.32 12.59
N LEU A 37 25.24 8.56 11.52
CA LEU A 37 25.94 7.28 11.54
C LEU A 37 27.46 7.53 11.54
N PRO A 38 28.28 6.51 11.92
CA PRO A 38 29.74 6.64 11.93
C PRO A 38 30.35 7.03 10.58
N ASN A 39 29.66 6.76 9.46
CA ASN A 39 30.09 7.14 8.13
C ASN A 39 29.73 8.59 7.74
N GLY A 40 29.18 9.37 8.65
CA GLY A 40 28.80 10.76 8.44
C GLY A 40 27.43 11.00 7.83
N LYS A 41 26.71 9.94 7.45
CA LYS A 41 25.38 10.04 6.88
C LYS A 41 24.31 10.18 7.97
N LEU A 42 23.22 10.88 7.66
CA LEU A 42 22.09 10.97 8.56
C LEU A 42 21.36 9.62 8.65
N GLN A 43 21.09 9.18 9.87
CA GLN A 43 20.37 7.93 10.10
C GLN A 43 18.99 7.91 9.44
N SER A 44 18.29 9.05 9.48
CA SER A 44 16.96 9.19 8.84
C SER A 44 17.02 8.98 7.33
N GLU A 45 18.05 9.49 6.67
CA GLU A 45 18.24 9.31 5.23
C GLU A 45 18.51 7.86 4.85
N GLU A 46 19.33 7.18 5.64
CA GLU A 46 19.62 5.77 5.41
C GLU A 46 18.39 4.89 5.63
N ILE A 47 17.59 5.18 6.64
CA ILE A 47 16.33 4.48 6.89
C ILE A 47 15.35 4.71 5.74
N LEU A 48 15.18 5.95 5.29
CA LEU A 48 14.31 6.29 4.17
C LEU A 48 14.74 5.60 2.87
N LYS A 49 16.03 5.56 2.62
CA LYS A 49 16.60 4.89 1.45
C LYS A 49 16.35 3.38 1.51
N ALA A 50 16.60 2.76 2.65
CA ALA A 50 16.37 1.34 2.86
C ALA A 50 14.89 0.99 2.73
N ASP A 51 14.01 1.79 3.31
CA ASP A 51 12.57 1.60 3.20
C ASP A 51 12.08 1.76 1.76
N TYR A 52 12.61 2.73 1.05
CA TYR A 52 12.31 2.94 -0.37
C TYR A 52 12.66 1.71 -1.21
N GLU A 53 13.87 1.19 -1.04
CA GLU A 53 14.31 0.00 -1.76
C GLU A 53 13.46 -1.23 -1.44
N ARG A 54 13.11 -1.42 -0.17
CA ARG A 54 12.22 -2.49 0.28
C ARG A 54 10.81 -2.33 -0.29
N ASN A 55 10.31 -1.11 -0.32
CA ASN A 55 8.99 -0.82 -0.88
C ASN A 55 8.93 -1.10 -2.37
N LEU A 56 9.98 -0.75 -3.13
CA LEU A 56 10.06 -1.08 -4.54
C LEU A 56 10.07 -2.60 -4.78
N LYS A 57 10.82 -3.32 -3.97
CA LYS A 57 10.89 -4.78 -4.04
C LYS A 57 9.54 -5.42 -3.72
N ASP A 58 8.90 -4.96 -2.66
CA ASP A 58 7.57 -5.44 -2.27
C ASP A 58 6.51 -5.07 -3.30
N ALA A 59 6.62 -3.90 -3.91
CA ALA A 59 5.72 -3.49 -5.00
C ALA A 59 5.84 -4.40 -6.22
N ALA A 60 7.05 -4.81 -6.57
CA ALA A 60 7.27 -5.77 -7.66
C ALA A 60 6.68 -7.14 -7.33
N GLU A 61 6.84 -7.60 -6.09
CA GLU A 61 6.21 -8.82 -5.59
C GLU A 61 4.69 -8.73 -5.64
N LEU A 62 4.14 -7.58 -5.26
CA LEU A 62 2.70 -7.32 -5.30
C LEU A 62 2.15 -7.42 -6.72
N VAL A 63 2.85 -6.85 -7.71
CA VAL A 63 2.47 -6.96 -9.13
C VAL A 63 2.45 -8.41 -9.56
N LYS A 64 3.48 -9.17 -9.21
CA LYS A 64 3.57 -10.59 -9.55
C LYS A 64 2.40 -11.39 -8.95
N LEU A 65 2.14 -11.22 -7.67
CA LEU A 65 1.05 -11.91 -6.98
C LEU A 65 -0.32 -11.51 -7.55
N SER A 66 -0.48 -10.24 -7.91
CA SER A 66 -1.73 -9.75 -8.53
C SER A 66 -1.96 -10.37 -9.90
N HIS A 67 -0.93 -10.51 -10.72
CA HIS A 67 -1.00 -11.21 -12.00
C HIS A 67 -1.37 -12.68 -11.84
N GLU A 68 -0.74 -13.36 -10.90
CA GLU A 68 -1.03 -14.75 -10.60
C GLU A 68 -2.48 -14.94 -10.15
N LEU A 69 -2.96 -14.07 -9.29
CA LEU A 69 -4.35 -14.10 -8.82
C LEU A 69 -5.32 -13.83 -9.98
N LYS A 70 -5.02 -12.87 -10.82
CA LYS A 70 -5.82 -12.57 -12.02
C LYS A 70 -5.89 -13.77 -12.94
N ASP A 71 -4.76 -14.42 -13.22
CA ASP A 71 -4.70 -15.60 -14.07
C ASP A 71 -5.52 -16.75 -13.49
N ASP A 72 -5.42 -16.98 -12.19
CA ASP A 72 -6.20 -18.01 -11.51
C ASP A 72 -7.71 -17.73 -11.59
N LEU A 73 -8.11 -16.49 -11.42
CA LEU A 73 -9.50 -16.08 -11.54
C LEU A 73 -10.04 -16.26 -12.96
N GLU A 74 -9.24 -15.95 -13.98
CA GLU A 74 -9.62 -16.12 -15.37
C GLU A 74 -9.74 -17.59 -15.78
N LYS A 75 -8.86 -18.44 -15.25
CA LYS A 75 -8.85 -19.88 -15.53
C LYS A 75 -9.92 -20.63 -14.75
N SER A 76 -10.35 -20.12 -13.61
CA SER A 76 -11.32 -20.79 -12.79
C SER A 76 -12.74 -20.49 -13.23
N ASN A 77 -13.62 -21.46 -13.01
CA ASN A 77 -15.06 -21.26 -13.18
C ASN A 77 -15.54 -20.29 -12.09
N ARG A 78 -16.45 -19.36 -12.45
CA ARG A 78 -16.99 -18.36 -11.51
C ARG A 78 -17.67 -18.96 -10.29
N HIS A 79 -17.95 -20.27 -10.29
CA HIS A 79 -18.60 -20.98 -9.19
C HIS A 79 -17.61 -21.74 -8.29
N ILE A 80 -16.33 -21.77 -8.63
CA ILE A 80 -15.32 -22.50 -7.87
C ILE A 80 -14.44 -21.52 -7.12
N LEU A 81 -14.51 -21.56 -5.80
CA LEU A 81 -13.58 -20.89 -4.91
C LEU A 81 -12.41 -21.82 -4.60
N SER A 82 -11.25 -21.46 -5.11
CA SER A 82 -10.02 -22.19 -4.84
C SER A 82 -9.34 -21.69 -3.57
N VAL A 83 -8.90 -22.60 -2.72
CA VAL A 83 -8.09 -22.29 -1.54
C VAL A 83 -6.80 -21.57 -1.95
N ALA A 84 -6.24 -21.92 -3.09
CA ALA A 84 -5.04 -21.26 -3.63
C ALA A 84 -5.27 -19.77 -3.92
N MET A 85 -6.44 -19.41 -4.42
CA MET A 85 -6.79 -18.01 -4.65
C MET A 85 -6.91 -17.22 -3.36
N VAL A 86 -7.52 -17.81 -2.33
CA VAL A 86 -7.65 -17.19 -1.01
C VAL A 86 -6.27 -16.96 -0.40
N LYS A 87 -5.39 -17.94 -0.50
CA LYS A 87 -4.00 -17.80 -0.03
C LYS A 87 -3.23 -16.70 -0.76
N LYS A 88 -3.40 -16.59 -2.08
CA LYS A 88 -2.78 -15.51 -2.84
C LYS A 88 -3.30 -14.14 -2.43
N ALA A 89 -4.60 -14.01 -2.21
CA ALA A 89 -5.18 -12.78 -1.69
C ALA A 89 -4.62 -12.41 -0.32
N GLU A 90 -4.43 -13.38 0.56
CA GLU A 90 -3.81 -13.17 1.88
C GLU A 90 -2.34 -12.72 1.76
N GLU A 91 -1.58 -13.31 0.84
CA GLU A 91 -0.21 -12.89 0.57
C GLU A 91 -0.14 -11.45 0.07
N ILE A 92 -1.04 -11.06 -0.83
CA ILE A 92 -1.17 -9.68 -1.31
C ILE A 92 -1.44 -8.73 -0.14
N GLU A 93 -2.34 -9.10 0.77
CA GLU A 93 -2.62 -8.30 1.96
C GLU A 93 -1.37 -8.15 2.84
N LYS A 94 -0.60 -9.20 3.05
CA LYS A 94 0.64 -9.16 3.84
C LYS A 94 1.66 -8.21 3.23
N VAL A 95 1.87 -8.30 1.92
CA VAL A 95 2.80 -7.40 1.21
C VAL A 95 2.34 -5.95 1.32
N THR A 96 1.05 -5.71 1.12
CA THR A 96 0.45 -4.38 1.24
C THR A 96 0.62 -3.82 2.65
N LYS A 97 0.43 -4.62 3.67
CA LYS A 97 0.64 -4.21 5.06
C LYS A 97 2.09 -3.84 5.34
N ARG A 98 3.05 -4.58 4.80
CA ARG A 98 4.48 -4.25 4.95
C ARG A 98 4.80 -2.89 4.34
N ILE A 99 4.32 -2.63 3.13
CA ILE A 99 4.51 -1.34 2.46
C ILE A 99 3.87 -0.23 3.30
N ARG A 100 2.63 -0.43 3.69
CA ARG A 100 1.88 0.54 4.49
C ARG A 100 2.58 0.88 5.81
N SER A 101 3.12 -0.12 6.51
CA SER A 101 3.81 0.10 7.78
C SER A 101 5.07 0.95 7.63
N ARG A 102 5.74 0.89 6.47
CA ARG A 102 6.89 1.74 6.20
C ARG A 102 6.52 3.15 5.79
N LEU A 103 5.38 3.32 5.13
CA LEU A 103 4.91 4.62 4.67
C LEU A 103 4.30 5.47 5.81
N VAL A 104 3.78 4.83 6.84
CA VAL A 104 3.03 5.46 7.93
C VAL A 104 3.82 5.37 9.24
N LYS A 105 5.07 5.76 9.22
CA LYS A 105 5.90 5.85 10.45
C LYS A 105 5.73 7.18 11.15
#